data_d3a459ae2a932034cdeb9ac915ec4418
#
_entry.id   d3a459ae2a932034cdeb9ac915ec4418
#
_cell.length_a   1.000
_cell.length_b   1.000
_cell.length_c   1.000
_cell.angle_alpha   90.00
_cell.angle_beta   90.00
_cell.angle_gamma   90.00
#
_symmetry.space_group_name_H-M   'P 1'
#
loop_
_entity.id
_entity.type
_entity.pdbx_description
1 polymer ?
#
loop_
_entity_poly.entity_id
_entity_poly.type
_entity_poly.pdbx_seq_one_letter_code
_entity_poly.pdbx_strand_id
1 'polypeptide(L)'
;MHYKDVIFADKKFSFFANGELYWPSKKTLIISDLHFEKGSSFTESNQYIPPFDTIETLRQLSNFINNHPVEKIIFLGDLIHDKFAFQRMTAKSKELFFKILKNIDCTLTVGNHDNISFLKDIGLTLTDKVVIDGICFSHYPSIDQRFSVFGHYHPKVKLIINARGIWVACFVLNKERILMPSYG
;
A
#
# COMPACT_ATOMS: atom_id res chain seq x y z
N MET A 1 -6.95 9.39 -14.15
CA MET A 1 -5.72 9.05 -13.39
C MET A 1 -4.58 8.85 -14.39
N HIS A 2 -3.37 9.31 -14.06
CA HIS A 2 -2.19 9.08 -14.90
C HIS A 2 -1.55 7.74 -14.52
N TYR A 3 -1.29 6.89 -15.51
CA TYR A 3 -0.62 5.62 -15.33
C TYR A 3 0.28 5.26 -16.50
N LYS A 4 1.17 4.29 -16.26
CA LYS A 4 2.06 3.72 -17.28
C LYS A 4 2.00 2.20 -17.21
N ASP A 5 1.77 1.57 -18.36
CA ASP A 5 1.86 0.12 -18.47
C ASP A 5 3.31 -0.34 -18.63
N VAL A 6 3.67 -1.38 -17.91
CA VAL A 6 4.99 -2.00 -17.92
C VAL A 6 4.85 -3.52 -17.96
N ILE A 7 5.71 -4.19 -18.72
CA ILE A 7 5.82 -5.65 -18.69
C ILE A 7 6.87 -6.03 -17.65
N PHE A 8 6.45 -6.81 -16.67
CA PHE A 8 7.31 -7.37 -15.61
C PHE A 8 7.03 -8.87 -15.47
N ALA A 9 8.07 -9.71 -15.49
CA ALA A 9 7.94 -11.17 -15.46
C ALA A 9 6.92 -11.70 -16.51
N ASP A 10 6.98 -11.17 -17.73
CA ASP A 10 6.07 -11.47 -18.85
C ASP A 10 4.58 -11.18 -18.57
N LYS A 11 4.28 -10.36 -17.60
CA LYS A 11 2.94 -9.90 -17.22
C LYS A 11 2.84 -8.40 -17.33
N LYS A 12 1.65 -7.93 -17.76
CA LYS A 12 1.34 -6.50 -17.86
C LYS A 12 0.86 -5.97 -16.53
N PHE A 13 1.51 -4.92 -16.03
CA PHE A 13 1.12 -4.15 -14.86
C PHE A 13 0.91 -2.69 -15.23
N SER A 14 -0.04 -2.03 -14.57
CA SER A 14 -0.29 -0.59 -14.69
C SER A 14 0.18 0.12 -13.41
N PHE A 15 1.13 1.04 -13.56
CA PHE A 15 1.74 1.82 -12.49
C PHE A 15 1.07 3.18 -12.44
N PHE A 16 0.39 3.50 -11.36
CA PHE A 16 -0.33 4.76 -11.20
C PHE A 16 0.49 5.79 -10.44
N ALA A 17 0.28 7.05 -10.74
CA ALA A 17 1.05 8.17 -10.17
C ALA A 17 0.89 8.32 -8.65
N ASN A 18 -0.21 7.83 -8.08
CA ASN A 18 -0.46 7.91 -6.64
C ASN A 18 0.11 6.70 -5.86
N GLY A 19 0.81 5.77 -6.51
CA GLY A 19 1.44 4.63 -5.85
C GLY A 19 0.70 3.30 -5.99
N GLU A 20 -0.44 3.26 -6.70
CA GLU A 20 -1.11 1.99 -6.98
C GLU A 20 -0.37 1.21 -8.08
N LEU A 21 -0.13 -0.08 -7.84
CA LEU A 21 0.26 -1.05 -8.85
C LEU A 21 -0.94 -1.95 -9.13
N TYR A 22 -1.41 -1.95 -10.37
CA TYR A 22 -2.58 -2.74 -10.75
C TYR A 22 -2.21 -3.83 -11.75
N TRP A 23 -2.68 -5.04 -11.50
CA TRP A 23 -2.54 -6.20 -12.38
C TRP A 23 -3.87 -6.50 -13.07
N PRO A 24 -4.11 -5.97 -14.29
CA PRO A 24 -5.42 -6.03 -14.94
C PRO A 24 -5.94 -7.44 -15.16
N SER A 25 -5.09 -8.37 -15.63
CA SER A 25 -5.52 -9.75 -15.93
C SER A 25 -5.92 -10.57 -14.71
N LYS A 26 -5.52 -10.12 -13.51
CA LYS A 26 -5.87 -10.73 -12.21
C LYS A 26 -6.84 -9.84 -11.40
N LYS A 27 -7.24 -8.68 -11.94
CA LYS A 27 -8.05 -7.67 -11.23
C LYS A 27 -7.54 -7.39 -9.81
N THR A 28 -6.21 -7.41 -9.66
CA THR A 28 -5.53 -7.31 -8.38
C THR A 28 -4.87 -5.94 -8.24
N LEU A 29 -5.21 -5.24 -7.18
CA LEU A 29 -4.55 -4.02 -6.74
C LEU A 29 -3.46 -4.38 -5.72
N ILE A 30 -2.27 -3.81 -5.88
CA ILE A 30 -1.15 -3.94 -4.96
C ILE A 30 -0.79 -2.54 -4.46
N ILE A 31 -0.75 -2.36 -3.15
CA ILE A 31 -0.37 -1.11 -2.47
C ILE A 31 0.47 -1.43 -1.24
N SER A 32 1.31 -0.50 -0.82
CA SER A 32 2.29 -0.71 0.24
C SER A 32 2.32 0.43 1.25
N ASP A 33 2.66 0.12 2.49
CA ASP A 33 3.04 1.10 3.51
C ASP A 33 1.99 2.22 3.68
N LEU A 34 0.74 1.83 4.04
CA LEU A 34 -0.37 2.76 4.22
C LEU A 34 -0.23 3.57 5.50
N HIS A 35 0.39 2.98 6.54
CA HIS A 35 0.66 3.60 7.83
C HIS A 35 -0.54 4.37 8.40
N PHE A 36 -1.73 3.77 8.45
CA PHE A 36 -2.90 4.42 9.03
C PHE A 36 -2.59 5.03 10.39
N GLU A 37 -3.07 6.25 10.61
CA GLU A 37 -2.90 7.04 11.84
C GLU A 37 -1.43 7.45 12.13
N LYS A 38 -0.60 7.57 11.10
CA LYS A 38 0.75 8.12 11.24
C LYS A 38 0.71 9.58 11.72
N GLY A 39 -0.14 10.41 11.12
CA GLY A 39 -0.31 11.80 11.53
C GLY A 39 -0.75 11.95 12.97
N SER A 40 -1.70 11.11 13.42
CA SER A 40 -2.20 11.16 14.80
C SER A 40 -1.19 10.68 15.84
N SER A 41 -0.20 9.84 15.45
CA SER A 41 0.85 9.40 16.38
C SER A 41 1.79 10.53 16.80
N PHE A 42 1.97 11.55 15.96
CA PHE A 42 2.83 12.71 16.28
C PHE A 42 2.20 13.66 17.30
N THR A 43 0.89 13.58 17.56
CA THR A 43 0.23 14.37 18.62
C THR A 43 0.75 14.01 20.01
N GLU A 44 1.18 12.77 20.23
CA GLU A 44 1.79 12.33 21.49
C GLU A 44 3.17 12.98 21.73
N SER A 45 3.83 13.47 20.67
CA SER A 45 5.11 14.19 20.73
C SER A 45 4.98 15.72 20.61
N ASN A 46 3.79 16.29 20.90
CA ASN A 46 3.46 17.72 20.79
C ASN A 46 3.64 18.31 19.37
N GLN A 47 3.61 17.49 18.34
CA GLN A 47 3.58 17.93 16.97
C GLN A 47 2.13 17.79 16.43
N TYR A 48 1.44 18.91 16.29
CA TYR A 48 0.05 18.93 15.82
C TYR A 48 0.02 18.86 14.29
N ILE A 49 0.04 17.64 13.75
CA ILE A 49 -0.24 17.38 12.34
C ILE A 49 -1.74 17.07 12.22
N PRO A 50 -2.48 17.68 11.28
CA PRO A 50 -3.90 17.38 11.11
C PRO A 50 -4.09 15.86 10.85
N PRO A 51 -4.98 15.18 11.61
CA PRO A 51 -5.14 13.71 11.53
C PRO A 51 -6.05 13.29 10.38
N PHE A 52 -5.76 13.79 9.16
CA PHE A 52 -6.57 13.50 7.97
C PHE A 52 -5.91 12.50 7.02
N ASP A 53 -4.68 12.06 7.32
CA ASP A 53 -3.91 11.13 6.51
C ASP A 53 -4.69 9.84 6.22
N THR A 54 -5.19 9.15 7.23
CA THR A 54 -5.93 7.89 7.08
C THR A 54 -7.19 8.03 6.24
N ILE A 55 -8.01 9.05 6.48
CA ILE A 55 -9.25 9.23 5.73
C ILE A 55 -8.98 9.59 4.26
N GLU A 56 -7.94 10.37 3.97
CA GLU A 56 -7.57 10.70 2.59
C GLU A 56 -6.99 9.49 1.86
N THR A 57 -6.13 8.69 2.49
CA THR A 57 -5.63 7.42 1.96
C THR A 57 -6.79 6.47 1.62
N LEU A 58 -7.77 6.32 2.52
CA LEU A 58 -8.95 5.47 2.28
C LEU A 58 -9.86 6.01 1.18
N ARG A 59 -10.01 7.33 1.05
CA ARG A 59 -10.76 7.95 -0.05
C ARG A 59 -10.09 7.71 -1.40
N GLN A 60 -8.77 7.87 -1.46
CA GLN A 60 -7.98 7.58 -2.65
C GLN A 60 -8.14 6.11 -3.06
N LEU A 61 -8.00 5.19 -2.13
CA LEU A 61 -8.19 3.76 -2.34
C LEU A 61 -9.62 3.44 -2.82
N SER A 62 -10.64 4.00 -2.19
CA SER A 62 -12.04 3.83 -2.59
C SER A 62 -12.30 4.37 -3.99
N ASN A 63 -11.72 5.53 -4.32
CA ASN A 63 -11.83 6.09 -5.65
C ASN A 63 -11.17 5.22 -6.72
N PHE A 64 -10.01 4.61 -6.42
CA PHE A 64 -9.38 3.65 -7.32
C PHE A 64 -10.28 2.44 -7.57
N ILE A 65 -10.80 1.82 -6.51
CA ILE A 65 -11.68 0.65 -6.55
C ILE A 65 -12.96 0.94 -7.36
N ASN A 66 -13.55 2.11 -7.20
CA ASN A 66 -14.77 2.49 -7.93
C ASN A 66 -14.54 2.70 -9.45
N ASN A 67 -13.31 2.99 -9.85
CA ASN A 67 -12.96 3.26 -11.25
C ASN A 67 -12.26 2.09 -11.97
N HIS A 68 -11.94 1.00 -11.24
CA HIS A 68 -11.27 -0.17 -11.81
C HIS A 68 -11.91 -1.46 -11.29
N PRO A 69 -11.95 -2.52 -12.10
CA PRO A 69 -12.49 -3.82 -11.67
C PRO A 69 -11.52 -4.53 -10.72
N VAL A 70 -11.54 -4.13 -9.44
CA VAL A 70 -10.71 -4.72 -8.38
C VAL A 70 -11.49 -5.83 -7.68
N GLU A 71 -10.98 -7.06 -7.75
CA GLU A 71 -11.52 -8.23 -7.04
C GLU A 71 -10.63 -8.64 -5.86
N LYS A 72 -9.34 -8.28 -5.92
CA LYS A 72 -8.35 -8.58 -4.89
C LYS A 72 -7.48 -7.39 -4.58
N ILE A 73 -7.12 -7.23 -3.29
CA ILE A 73 -6.10 -6.27 -2.84
C ILE A 73 -5.00 -7.03 -2.09
N ILE A 74 -3.75 -6.73 -2.43
CA ILE A 74 -2.58 -7.17 -1.68
C ILE A 74 -1.95 -5.94 -1.04
N PHE A 75 -2.02 -5.86 0.29
CA PHE A 75 -1.31 -4.89 1.09
C PHE A 75 0.09 -5.42 1.39
N LEU A 76 1.13 -4.70 0.97
CA LEU A 76 2.52 -5.12 1.16
C LEU A 76 3.09 -4.58 2.48
N GLY A 77 2.42 -4.91 3.59
CA GLY A 77 2.84 -4.58 4.94
C GLY A 77 2.60 -3.15 5.36
N ASP A 78 2.87 -2.90 6.63
CA ASP A 78 2.77 -1.61 7.30
C ASP A 78 1.43 -0.91 7.02
N LEU A 79 0.34 -1.68 7.21
CA LEU A 79 -1.03 -1.19 7.07
C LEU A 79 -1.34 -0.13 8.13
N ILE A 80 -0.89 -0.36 9.37
CA ILE A 80 -1.07 0.54 10.51
C ILE A 80 0.28 1.12 10.95
N HIS A 81 0.28 2.33 11.49
CA HIS A 81 1.53 2.96 11.93
C HIS A 81 2.08 2.38 13.24
N ASP A 82 1.20 2.06 14.17
CA ASP A 82 1.53 1.47 15.47
C ASP A 82 0.35 0.67 16.04
N LYS A 83 0.58 -0.04 17.14
CA LYS A 83 -0.43 -0.91 17.80
C LYS A 83 -1.69 -0.19 18.28
N PHE A 84 -1.67 1.13 18.44
CA PHE A 84 -2.80 1.95 18.87
C PHE A 84 -3.51 2.66 17.71
N ALA A 85 -2.98 2.58 16.50
CA ALA A 85 -3.50 3.27 15.33
C ALA A 85 -5.01 3.04 15.15
N PHE A 86 -5.47 1.79 15.25
CA PHE A 86 -6.88 1.49 15.07
C PHE A 86 -7.80 2.11 16.14
N GLN A 87 -7.31 2.31 17.36
CA GLN A 87 -8.07 2.98 18.41
C GLN A 87 -8.26 4.48 18.07
N ARG A 88 -7.24 5.11 17.49
CA ARG A 88 -7.26 6.52 17.08
C ARG A 88 -8.06 6.78 15.82
N MET A 89 -8.25 5.79 14.95
CA MET A 89 -9.04 5.93 13.73
C MET A 89 -10.45 6.46 14.04
N THR A 90 -10.89 7.44 13.25
CA THR A 90 -12.26 7.95 13.33
C THR A 90 -13.29 6.89 12.95
N ALA A 91 -14.53 7.03 13.44
CA ALA A 91 -15.62 6.12 13.06
C ALA A 91 -15.81 6.06 11.54
N LYS A 92 -15.69 7.18 10.85
CA LYS A 92 -15.80 7.28 9.40
C LYS A 92 -14.67 6.53 8.67
N SER A 93 -13.43 6.64 9.17
CA SER A 93 -12.30 5.90 8.59
C SER A 93 -12.47 4.39 8.76
N LYS A 94 -12.92 3.95 9.95
CA LYS A 94 -13.23 2.54 10.22
C LYS A 94 -14.32 2.00 9.30
N GLU A 95 -15.44 2.74 9.18
CA GLU A 95 -16.56 2.36 8.32
C GLU A 95 -16.10 2.17 6.86
N LEU A 96 -15.33 3.14 6.32
CA LEU A 96 -14.83 3.07 4.95
C LEU A 96 -13.87 1.90 4.75
N PHE A 97 -12.98 1.65 5.70
CA PHE A 97 -12.05 0.53 5.65
C PHE A 97 -12.77 -0.82 5.68
N PHE A 98 -13.69 -1.01 6.63
CA PHE A 98 -14.49 -2.24 6.71
C PHE A 98 -15.39 -2.47 5.49
N LYS A 99 -15.90 -1.40 4.88
CA LYS A 99 -16.63 -1.51 3.62
C LYS A 99 -15.76 -2.10 2.50
N ILE A 100 -14.50 -1.70 2.43
CA ILE A 100 -13.53 -2.27 1.47
C ILE A 100 -13.31 -3.75 1.77
N LEU A 101 -12.97 -4.10 3.02
CA LEU A 101 -12.69 -5.48 3.43
C LEU A 101 -13.88 -6.44 3.19
N LYS A 102 -15.10 -5.96 3.34
CA LYS A 102 -16.31 -6.78 3.16
C LYS A 102 -16.56 -7.16 1.70
N ASN A 103 -16.13 -6.32 0.76
CA ASN A 103 -16.51 -6.45 -0.65
C ASN A 103 -15.37 -6.95 -1.54
N ILE A 104 -14.13 -7.03 -1.03
CA ILE A 104 -12.94 -7.36 -1.81
C ILE A 104 -12.10 -8.39 -1.03
N ASP A 105 -11.55 -9.37 -1.73
CA ASP A 105 -10.56 -10.29 -1.15
C ASP A 105 -9.28 -9.54 -0.80
N CYS A 106 -9.03 -9.36 0.50
CA CYS A 106 -7.91 -8.57 1.01
C CYS A 106 -6.88 -9.45 1.72
N THR A 107 -5.65 -9.43 1.23
CA THR A 107 -4.50 -10.10 1.83
C THR A 107 -3.48 -9.06 2.29
N LEU A 108 -2.96 -9.22 3.51
CA LEU A 108 -1.87 -8.42 4.05
C LEU A 108 -0.62 -9.30 4.19
N THR A 109 0.46 -8.92 3.53
CA THR A 109 1.78 -9.46 3.86
C THR A 109 2.34 -8.64 5.01
N VAL A 110 2.53 -9.27 6.16
CA VAL A 110 2.77 -8.58 7.43
C VAL A 110 4.08 -7.77 7.40
N GLY A 111 4.01 -6.49 7.76
CA GLY A 111 5.15 -5.59 7.94
C GLY A 111 5.57 -5.47 9.41
N ASN A 112 6.62 -4.69 9.66
CA ASN A 112 7.17 -4.53 11.03
C ASN A 112 6.32 -3.62 11.93
N HIS A 113 5.46 -2.79 11.38
CA HIS A 113 4.51 -1.96 12.15
C HIS A 113 3.19 -2.69 12.47
N ASP A 114 2.91 -3.80 11.78
CA ASP A 114 1.62 -4.47 11.87
C ASP A 114 1.44 -5.26 13.18
N ASN A 115 0.35 -4.98 13.89
CA ASN A 115 -0.04 -5.76 15.07
C ASN A 115 -0.90 -6.95 14.66
N ILE A 116 -0.28 -8.12 14.53
CA ILE A 116 -0.90 -9.36 14.06
C ILE A 116 -2.11 -9.78 14.91
N SER A 117 -2.06 -9.63 16.23
CA SER A 117 -3.13 -10.09 17.12
C SER A 117 -4.46 -9.38 16.85
N PHE A 118 -4.41 -8.09 16.55
CA PHE A 118 -5.59 -7.31 16.21
C PHE A 118 -6.05 -7.55 14.76
N LEU A 119 -5.09 -7.61 13.81
CA LEU A 119 -5.40 -7.69 12.38
C LEU A 119 -6.03 -9.02 11.95
N LYS A 120 -5.87 -10.08 12.76
CA LYS A 120 -6.53 -11.39 12.53
C LYS A 120 -8.06 -11.31 12.59
N ASP A 121 -8.60 -10.42 13.41
CA ASP A 121 -10.04 -10.38 13.74
C ASP A 121 -10.84 -9.47 12.80
N ILE A 122 -10.18 -8.76 11.86
CA ILE A 122 -10.84 -7.75 11.02
C ILE A 122 -11.14 -8.17 9.58
N GLY A 123 -10.98 -9.46 9.25
CA GLY A 123 -11.35 -9.99 7.94
C GLY A 123 -10.24 -9.91 6.88
N LEU A 124 -8.97 -9.72 7.30
CA LEU A 124 -7.79 -9.79 6.44
C LEU A 124 -7.19 -11.20 6.45
N THR A 125 -6.80 -11.69 5.28
CA THR A 125 -5.90 -12.84 5.20
C THR A 125 -4.48 -12.37 5.50
N LEU A 126 -3.86 -12.88 6.57
CA LEU A 126 -2.49 -12.52 6.98
C LEU A 126 -1.50 -13.59 6.54
N THR A 127 -0.37 -13.18 5.97
CA THR A 127 0.72 -14.06 5.52
C THR A 127 2.05 -13.32 5.51
N ASP A 128 3.16 -14.03 5.42
CA ASP A 128 4.48 -13.41 5.23
C ASP A 128 4.70 -13.03 3.76
N LYS A 129 4.15 -13.79 2.82
CA LYS A 129 4.28 -13.54 1.38
C LYS A 129 3.13 -14.19 0.60
N VAL A 130 2.84 -13.66 -0.56
CA VAL A 130 1.93 -14.23 -1.57
C VAL A 130 2.72 -14.50 -2.84
N VAL A 131 2.56 -15.67 -3.44
CA VAL A 131 3.17 -15.98 -4.74
C VAL A 131 2.09 -16.23 -5.77
N ILE A 132 2.09 -15.44 -6.84
CA ILE A 132 1.12 -15.56 -7.95
C ILE A 132 1.90 -15.56 -9.26
N ASP A 133 1.71 -16.58 -10.09
CA ASP A 133 2.35 -16.74 -11.42
C ASP A 133 3.90 -16.54 -11.37
N GLY A 134 4.55 -17.01 -10.29
CA GLY A 134 6.00 -16.90 -10.11
C GLY A 134 6.52 -15.56 -9.62
N ILE A 135 5.61 -14.63 -9.26
CA ILE A 135 5.95 -13.33 -8.67
C ILE A 135 5.62 -13.36 -7.18
N CYS A 136 6.60 -13.04 -6.35
CA CYS A 136 6.44 -12.92 -4.91
C CYS A 136 6.03 -11.49 -4.53
N PHE A 137 4.98 -11.38 -3.73
CA PHE A 137 4.49 -10.15 -3.12
C PHE A 137 4.72 -10.24 -1.61
N SER A 138 5.48 -9.33 -1.02
CA SER A 138 5.88 -9.35 0.39
C SER A 138 6.24 -7.95 0.88
N HIS A 139 6.27 -7.74 2.20
CA HIS A 139 6.73 -6.46 2.74
C HIS A 139 8.22 -6.25 2.47
N TYR A 140 9.05 -7.27 2.73
CA TYR A 140 10.48 -7.26 2.47
C TYR A 140 10.85 -7.93 1.15
N PRO A 141 12.01 -7.59 0.54
CA PRO A 141 12.47 -8.28 -0.66
C PRO A 141 12.68 -9.77 -0.40
N SER A 142 12.11 -10.62 -1.26
CA SER A 142 12.34 -12.06 -1.21
C SER A 142 13.70 -12.43 -1.81
N ILE A 143 14.44 -13.28 -1.12
CA ILE A 143 15.71 -13.86 -1.63
C ILE A 143 15.47 -15.19 -2.34
N ASP A 144 14.35 -15.87 -2.06
CA ASP A 144 14.02 -17.19 -2.58
C ASP A 144 13.29 -17.17 -3.92
N GLN A 145 12.85 -15.99 -4.35
CA GLN A 145 12.07 -15.81 -5.57
C GLN A 145 12.78 -14.87 -6.53
N ARG A 146 12.83 -15.26 -7.80
CA ARG A 146 13.47 -14.46 -8.85
C ARG A 146 12.73 -13.12 -9.03
N PHE A 147 11.41 -13.18 -9.15
CA PHE A 147 10.58 -11.97 -9.34
C PHE A 147 9.90 -11.59 -8.03
N SER A 148 10.06 -10.34 -7.61
CA SER A 148 9.45 -9.85 -6.38
C SER A 148 8.94 -8.41 -6.49
N VAL A 149 7.81 -8.17 -5.80
CA VAL A 149 7.21 -6.85 -5.58
C VAL A 149 7.15 -6.63 -4.07
N PHE A 150 7.72 -5.55 -3.57
CA PHE A 150 7.86 -5.32 -2.13
C PHE A 150 7.83 -3.83 -1.77
N GLY A 151 7.59 -3.53 -0.48
CA GLY A 151 7.51 -2.18 0.08
C GLY A 151 8.66 -1.81 0.99
N HIS A 152 8.34 -1.30 2.18
CA HIS A 152 9.21 -1.01 3.32
C HIS A 152 10.16 0.19 3.16
N TYR A 153 10.81 0.38 2.03
CA TYR A 153 11.90 1.36 1.87
C TYR A 153 11.43 2.76 1.48
N HIS A 154 10.15 2.97 1.19
CA HIS A 154 9.55 4.26 0.83
C HIS A 154 10.37 5.09 -0.16
N PRO A 155 10.67 4.59 -1.37
CA PRO A 155 11.58 5.25 -2.29
C PRO A 155 11.06 6.61 -2.73
N LYS A 156 11.96 7.59 -2.75
CA LYS A 156 11.67 8.95 -3.21
C LYS A 156 12.73 9.41 -4.19
N VAL A 157 12.32 10.20 -5.17
CA VAL A 157 13.20 10.88 -6.12
C VAL A 157 13.11 12.39 -5.94
N LYS A 158 14.24 13.08 -6.03
CA LYS A 158 14.29 14.54 -6.02
C LYS A 158 14.05 15.06 -7.44
N LEU A 159 12.97 15.80 -7.63
CA LEU A 159 12.68 16.53 -8.87
C LEU A 159 13.00 18.01 -8.68
N ILE A 160 13.50 18.64 -9.74
CA ILE A 160 13.72 20.10 -9.77
C ILE A 160 12.65 20.69 -10.68
N ILE A 161 11.72 21.45 -10.10
CA ILE A 161 10.65 22.13 -10.82
C ILE A 161 10.74 23.63 -10.49
N ASN A 162 10.87 24.48 -11.51
CA ASN A 162 11.03 25.93 -11.34
C ASN A 162 12.13 26.30 -10.33
N ALA A 163 13.31 25.68 -10.46
CA ALA A 163 14.48 25.84 -9.60
C ALA A 163 14.27 25.41 -8.12
N ARG A 164 13.15 24.76 -7.78
CA ARG A 164 12.89 24.21 -6.44
C ARG A 164 13.00 22.69 -6.47
N GLY A 165 13.75 22.14 -5.50
CA GLY A 165 13.84 20.70 -5.30
C GLY A 165 12.66 20.19 -4.48
N ILE A 166 11.91 19.23 -5.01
CA ILE A 166 10.84 18.51 -4.29
C ILE A 166 11.16 17.02 -4.27
N TRP A 167 10.84 16.34 -3.16
CA TRP A 167 10.94 14.90 -3.05
C TRP A 167 9.57 14.28 -3.34
N VAL A 168 9.53 13.34 -4.27
CA VAL A 168 8.30 12.68 -4.70
C VAL A 168 8.47 11.17 -4.53
N ALA A 169 7.47 10.51 -3.96
CA ALA A 169 7.41 9.06 -3.88
C ALA A 169 7.44 8.46 -5.29
N CYS A 170 8.15 7.37 -5.48
CA CYS A 170 8.32 6.76 -6.80
C CYS A 170 8.42 5.24 -6.71
N PHE A 171 8.05 4.56 -7.79
CA PHE A 171 8.42 3.17 -8.00
C PHE A 171 9.89 3.08 -8.41
N VAL A 172 10.58 2.03 -7.92
CA VAL A 172 11.90 1.66 -8.42
C VAL A 172 11.83 0.24 -8.94
N LEU A 173 12.22 0.02 -10.19
CA LEU A 173 12.12 -1.28 -10.79
C LEU A 173 13.35 -1.65 -11.63
N ASN A 174 13.62 -2.93 -11.69
CA ASN A 174 14.57 -3.56 -12.61
C ASN A 174 13.92 -4.80 -13.26
N LYS A 175 14.70 -5.65 -13.91
CA LYS A 175 14.19 -6.84 -14.61
C LYS A 175 13.54 -7.89 -13.68
N GLU A 176 13.87 -7.89 -12.39
CA GLU A 176 13.47 -8.94 -11.45
C GLU A 176 12.72 -8.41 -10.21
N ARG A 177 12.74 -7.09 -9.97
CA ARG A 177 12.21 -6.51 -8.73
C ARG A 177 11.45 -5.21 -8.98
N ILE A 178 10.35 -5.05 -8.26
CA ILE A 178 9.60 -3.79 -8.14
C ILE A 178 9.59 -3.40 -6.67
N LEU A 179 10.12 -2.22 -6.36
CA LEU A 179 9.99 -1.58 -5.05
C LEU A 179 8.86 -0.55 -5.14
N MET A 180 7.88 -0.71 -4.26
CA MET A 180 6.70 0.13 -4.19
C MET A 180 6.97 1.42 -3.41
N PRO A 181 6.37 2.55 -3.79
CA PRO A 181 6.29 3.71 -2.91
C PRO A 181 5.36 3.47 -1.73
N SER A 182 5.50 4.25 -0.65
CA SER A 182 4.48 4.35 0.38
C SER A 182 3.20 4.95 -0.21
N TYR A 183 2.05 4.38 0.14
CA TYR A 183 0.74 4.82 -0.32
C TYR A 183 0.08 5.84 0.62
N GLY A 184 0.46 5.80 1.92
CA GLY A 184 -0.01 6.71 2.97
C GLY A 184 1.05 7.65 3.53
#